data_8bcc8a977a0f177ad17466311b41b4d2
#
_entry.id   8bcc8a977a0f177ad17466311b41b4d2
#
_cell.length_a   1.000
_cell.length_b   1.000
_cell.length_c   1.000
_cell.angle_alpha   90.00
_cell.angle_beta   90.00
_cell.angle_gamma   90.00
#
_symmetry.space_group_name_H-M   'P 1'
#
loop_
_entity.id
_entity.type
_entity.pdbx_description
1 polymer ?
#
loop_
_entity_poly.entity_id
_entity_poly.type
_entity_poly.pdbx_seq_one_letter_code
_entity_poly.pdbx_strand_id
1 'polypeptide(L)'
;MNILLTSVGRRAYIIDYLRDIYKNLGLEGKIIATNSDMNTTAMSVADKAFESPLIYDEEYIPFLLEICKNEKIDILISLFDIDLMILAKNKAKFEALGVKVIVSNDDVINICNDKFEMLKYLEKINMPVPETYLDLDKALE
;
A
#
# COMPACT_ATOMS: atom_id res chain seq x y z
N MET A 1 6.57 -13.03 -13.11
CA MET A 1 6.40 -12.35 -11.81
C MET A 1 5.10 -11.56 -11.84
N ASN A 2 4.14 -11.85 -10.96
CA ASN A 2 2.85 -11.15 -10.92
C ASN A 2 2.83 -10.15 -9.76
N ILE A 3 2.42 -8.91 -10.03
CA ILE A 3 2.32 -7.84 -9.04
C ILE A 3 0.85 -7.52 -8.80
N LEU A 4 0.46 -7.44 -7.53
CA LEU A 4 -0.83 -6.91 -7.11
C LEU A 4 -0.63 -5.49 -6.57
N LEU A 5 -1.33 -4.55 -7.17
CA LEU A 5 -1.42 -3.17 -6.70
C LEU A 5 -2.77 -2.96 -6.02
N THR A 6 -2.77 -2.55 -4.76
CA THR A 6 -4.01 -2.25 -4.03
C THR A 6 -4.26 -0.75 -3.95
N SER A 7 -5.52 -0.36 -3.87
CA SER A 7 -5.94 1.04 -3.72
C SER A 7 -5.35 1.97 -4.80
N VAL A 8 -5.32 1.49 -6.04
CA VAL A 8 -4.62 2.16 -7.15
C VAL A 8 -5.22 3.50 -7.56
N GLY A 9 -6.54 3.64 -7.48
CA GLY A 9 -7.25 4.88 -7.78
C GLY A 9 -6.89 5.47 -9.16
N ARG A 10 -6.32 6.68 -9.16
CA ARG A 10 -5.96 7.42 -10.38
C ARG A 10 -4.51 7.18 -10.85
N ARG A 11 -3.77 6.27 -10.23
CA ARG A 11 -2.33 6.11 -10.44
C ARG A 11 -1.98 5.17 -11.59
N ALA A 12 -2.64 5.32 -12.74
CA ALA A 12 -2.39 4.53 -13.96
C ALA A 12 -0.91 4.55 -14.39
N TYR A 13 -0.23 5.69 -14.22
CA TYR A 13 1.18 5.86 -14.56
C TYR A 13 2.12 4.86 -13.86
N ILE A 14 1.75 4.36 -12.67
CA ILE A 14 2.55 3.33 -11.98
C ILE A 14 2.52 2.01 -12.75
N ILE A 15 1.37 1.67 -13.32
CA ILE A 15 1.21 0.47 -14.15
C ILE A 15 2.10 0.58 -15.40
N ASP A 16 2.11 1.76 -16.04
CA ASP A 16 2.96 2.00 -17.21
C ASP A 16 4.44 1.91 -16.85
N TYR A 17 4.87 2.50 -15.73
CA TYR A 17 6.26 2.35 -15.25
C TYR A 17 6.64 0.90 -14.97
N LEU A 18 5.75 0.13 -14.36
CA LEU A 18 6.02 -1.29 -14.11
C LEU A 18 6.13 -2.08 -15.41
N ARG A 19 5.31 -1.77 -16.43
CA ARG A 19 5.42 -2.40 -17.76
C ARG A 19 6.74 -2.08 -18.43
N ASP A 20 7.20 -0.82 -18.35
CA ASP A 20 8.50 -0.43 -18.87
C ASP A 20 9.65 -1.17 -18.14
N ILE A 21 9.56 -1.32 -16.82
CA ILE A 21 10.51 -2.10 -16.03
C ILE A 21 10.51 -3.56 -16.49
N TYR A 22 9.34 -4.18 -16.66
CA TYR A 22 9.23 -5.56 -17.13
C TYR A 22 9.91 -5.73 -18.50
N LYS A 23 9.63 -4.83 -19.43
CA LYS A 23 10.25 -4.83 -20.75
C LYS A 23 11.77 -4.68 -20.69
N ASN A 24 12.25 -3.72 -19.88
CA ASN A 24 13.69 -3.43 -19.78
C ASN A 24 14.49 -4.56 -19.11
N LEU A 25 13.88 -5.28 -18.17
CA LEU A 25 14.49 -6.38 -17.43
C LEU A 25 14.20 -7.76 -18.05
N GLY A 26 13.43 -7.83 -19.14
CA GLY A 26 13.01 -9.09 -19.75
C GLY A 26 12.15 -9.95 -18.82
N LEU A 27 11.35 -9.31 -17.96
CA LEU A 27 10.46 -10.00 -17.03
C LEU A 27 9.11 -10.29 -17.71
N GLU A 28 8.56 -11.46 -17.41
CA GLU A 28 7.21 -11.85 -17.78
C GLU A 28 6.29 -11.89 -16.56
N GLY A 29 5.02 -11.53 -16.74
CA GLY A 29 4.01 -11.56 -15.69
C GLY A 29 2.90 -10.55 -15.91
N LYS A 30 2.04 -10.41 -14.88
CA LYS A 30 0.86 -9.55 -14.93
C LYS A 30 0.93 -8.49 -13.84
N ILE A 31 0.40 -7.32 -14.16
CA ILE A 31 0.15 -6.24 -13.21
C ILE A 31 -1.35 -6.22 -12.95
N ILE A 32 -1.73 -6.64 -11.76
CA ILE A 32 -3.11 -6.78 -11.31
C ILE A 32 -3.44 -5.64 -10.38
N ALA A 33 -4.63 -5.09 -10.49
CA ALA A 33 -5.07 -3.95 -9.70
C ALA A 33 -6.33 -4.27 -8.89
N THR A 34 -6.42 -3.73 -7.67
CA THR A 34 -7.65 -3.70 -6.89
C THR A 34 -7.98 -2.28 -6.43
N ASN A 35 -9.25 -1.96 -6.43
CA ASN A 35 -9.80 -0.70 -5.91
C ASN A 35 -11.26 -0.90 -5.56
N SER A 36 -11.82 -0.12 -4.62
CA SER A 36 -13.24 -0.17 -4.26
C SER A 36 -14.16 0.51 -5.28
N ASP A 37 -13.61 1.11 -6.33
CA ASP A 37 -14.34 1.68 -7.46
C ASP A 37 -13.66 1.26 -8.75
N MET A 38 -14.38 0.51 -9.58
CA MET A 38 -13.92 0.05 -10.88
C MET A 38 -13.75 1.18 -11.91
N ASN A 39 -14.40 2.31 -11.72
CA ASN A 39 -14.40 3.43 -12.67
C ASN A 39 -13.19 4.35 -12.49
N THR A 40 -12.04 3.80 -12.14
CA THR A 40 -10.79 4.56 -12.01
C THR A 40 -9.82 4.25 -13.15
N THR A 41 -8.96 5.22 -13.48
CA THR A 41 -8.04 5.11 -14.62
C THR A 41 -7.08 3.91 -14.48
N ALA A 42 -6.58 3.63 -13.29
CA ALA A 42 -5.67 2.52 -13.08
C ALA A 42 -6.34 1.15 -13.29
N MET A 43 -7.62 1.02 -12.91
CA MET A 43 -8.38 -0.21 -13.11
C MET A 43 -8.60 -0.54 -14.59
N SER A 44 -8.74 0.48 -15.45
CA SER A 44 -8.96 0.27 -16.89
C SER A 44 -7.70 -0.12 -17.67
N VAL A 45 -6.51 0.11 -17.13
CA VAL A 45 -5.23 -0.18 -17.80
C VAL A 45 -4.48 -1.38 -17.22
N ALA A 46 -4.89 -1.92 -16.07
CA ALA A 46 -4.30 -3.11 -15.50
C ALA A 46 -4.55 -4.35 -16.38
N ASP A 47 -3.67 -5.36 -16.31
CA ASP A 47 -3.86 -6.62 -17.04
C ASP A 47 -5.06 -7.41 -16.52
N LYS A 48 -5.36 -7.26 -15.22
CA LYS A 48 -6.61 -7.67 -14.57
C LYS A 48 -6.97 -6.65 -13.49
N ALA A 49 -8.25 -6.45 -13.29
CA ALA A 49 -8.78 -5.55 -12.27
C ALA A 49 -9.91 -6.21 -11.48
N PHE A 50 -9.91 -6.01 -10.18
CA PHE A 50 -10.92 -6.57 -9.27
C PHE A 50 -11.45 -5.49 -8.35
N GLU A 51 -12.78 -5.37 -8.25
CA GLU A 51 -13.42 -4.51 -7.28
C GLU A 51 -13.25 -5.11 -5.88
N SER A 52 -12.62 -4.36 -4.98
CA SER A 52 -12.36 -4.80 -3.62
C SER A 52 -13.44 -4.31 -2.66
N PRO A 53 -13.72 -5.04 -1.58
CA PRO A 53 -14.38 -4.46 -0.41
C PRO A 53 -13.66 -3.19 0.06
N LEU A 54 -14.32 -2.38 0.88
CA LEU A 54 -13.67 -1.24 1.52
C LEU A 54 -12.55 -1.71 2.46
N ILE A 55 -11.51 -0.92 2.62
CA ILE A 55 -10.32 -1.26 3.41
C ILE A 55 -10.66 -1.69 4.84
N TYR A 56 -11.71 -1.10 5.43
CA TYR A 56 -12.14 -1.41 6.80
C TYR A 56 -13.11 -2.58 6.91
N ASP A 57 -13.50 -3.19 5.78
CA ASP A 57 -14.36 -4.36 5.75
C ASP A 57 -13.58 -5.60 6.21
N GLU A 58 -14.22 -6.46 6.99
CA GLU A 58 -13.64 -7.72 7.46
C GLU A 58 -13.28 -8.65 6.29
N GLU A 59 -13.98 -8.54 5.17
CA GLU A 59 -13.72 -9.30 3.95
C GLU A 59 -12.52 -8.79 3.14
N TYR A 60 -11.97 -7.61 3.43
CA TYR A 60 -10.89 -7.02 2.64
C TYR A 60 -9.64 -7.89 2.57
N ILE A 61 -9.13 -8.34 3.71
CA ILE A 61 -7.94 -9.21 3.75
C ILE A 61 -8.22 -10.61 3.19
N PRO A 62 -9.33 -11.31 3.52
CA PRO A 62 -9.71 -12.56 2.86
C PRO A 62 -9.75 -12.43 1.33
N PHE A 63 -10.37 -11.38 0.81
CA PHE A 63 -10.44 -11.09 -0.62
C PHE A 63 -9.05 -10.95 -1.27
N LEU A 64 -8.15 -10.17 -0.67
CA LEU A 64 -6.79 -10.01 -1.19
C LEU A 64 -5.99 -11.32 -1.17
N LEU A 65 -6.14 -12.13 -0.10
CA LEU A 65 -5.49 -13.44 -0.01
C LEU A 65 -5.99 -14.40 -1.10
N GLU A 66 -7.28 -14.37 -1.41
CA GLU A 66 -7.86 -15.17 -2.49
C GLU A 66 -7.29 -14.76 -3.86
N ILE A 67 -7.21 -13.46 -4.16
CA ILE A 67 -6.57 -12.95 -5.37
C ILE A 67 -5.10 -13.38 -5.43
N CYS A 68 -4.36 -13.21 -4.32
CA CYS A 68 -2.96 -13.61 -4.27
C CYS A 68 -2.76 -15.06 -4.65
N LYS A 69 -3.61 -15.95 -4.15
CA LYS A 69 -3.57 -17.39 -4.45
C LYS A 69 -3.97 -17.68 -5.91
N ASN A 70 -5.11 -17.14 -6.37
CA ASN A 70 -5.69 -17.45 -7.66
C ASN A 70 -4.86 -16.89 -8.83
N GLU A 71 -4.33 -15.69 -8.66
CA GLU A 71 -3.51 -15.01 -9.66
C GLU A 71 -2.01 -15.28 -9.49
N LYS A 72 -1.60 -16.10 -8.52
CA LYS A 72 -0.20 -16.44 -8.22
C LYS A 72 0.65 -15.18 -8.08
N ILE A 73 0.25 -14.30 -7.17
CA ILE A 73 0.94 -13.04 -6.90
C ILE A 73 2.28 -13.30 -6.24
N ASP A 74 3.32 -12.66 -6.73
CA ASP A 74 4.66 -12.68 -6.14
C ASP A 74 4.90 -11.48 -5.22
N ILE A 75 4.36 -10.31 -5.61
CA ILE A 75 4.57 -9.05 -4.89
C ILE A 75 3.24 -8.32 -4.73
N LEU A 76 2.98 -7.83 -3.51
CA LEU A 76 1.86 -6.95 -3.19
C LEU A 76 2.39 -5.58 -2.80
N ILE A 77 1.86 -4.52 -3.43
CA ILE A 77 2.20 -3.12 -3.17
C ILE A 77 0.92 -2.34 -2.97
N SER A 78 0.80 -1.64 -1.85
CA SER A 78 -0.27 -0.66 -1.68
C SER A 78 0.19 0.75 -2.06
N LEU A 79 -0.74 1.51 -2.59
CA LEU A 79 -0.54 2.90 -2.99
C LEU A 79 -1.32 3.89 -2.10
N PHE A 80 -1.79 3.42 -0.92
CA PHE A 80 -2.60 4.22 -0.03
C PHE A 80 -2.22 4.01 1.45
N ASP A 81 -1.99 5.08 2.18
CA ASP A 81 -1.43 5.05 3.54
C ASP A 81 -2.27 4.22 4.53
N ILE A 82 -3.60 4.34 4.46
CA ILE A 82 -4.51 3.60 5.35
C ILE A 82 -4.41 2.09 5.11
N ASP A 83 -4.27 1.68 3.87
CA ASP A 83 -4.10 0.27 3.48
C ASP A 83 -2.79 -0.33 4.05
N LEU A 84 -1.73 0.49 4.12
CA LEU A 84 -0.45 0.05 4.67
C LEU A 84 -0.56 -0.46 6.11
N MET A 85 -1.38 0.18 6.95
CA MET A 85 -1.60 -0.25 8.35
C MET A 85 -2.21 -1.66 8.42
N ILE A 86 -3.22 -1.92 7.58
CA ILE A 86 -3.92 -3.19 7.57
C ILE A 86 -3.04 -4.28 6.97
N LEU A 87 -2.30 -3.97 5.92
CA LEU A 87 -1.36 -4.90 5.30
C LEU A 87 -0.19 -5.23 6.23
N ALA A 88 0.36 -4.26 6.97
CA ALA A 88 1.44 -4.50 7.93
C ALA A 88 1.01 -5.51 9.01
N LYS A 89 -0.17 -5.33 9.60
CA LYS A 89 -0.76 -6.25 10.59
C LYS A 89 -1.01 -7.66 10.07
N ASN A 90 -1.28 -7.80 8.79
CA ASN A 90 -1.61 -9.08 8.16
C ASN A 90 -0.46 -9.64 7.28
N LYS A 91 0.70 -9.00 7.28
CA LYS A 91 1.85 -9.35 6.42
C LYS A 91 2.18 -10.83 6.43
N ALA A 92 2.23 -11.44 7.61
CA ALA A 92 2.54 -12.87 7.77
C ALA A 92 1.57 -13.80 7.04
N LYS A 93 0.30 -13.40 6.86
CA LYS A 93 -0.70 -14.21 6.12
C LYS A 93 -0.37 -14.27 4.63
N PHE A 94 0.10 -13.17 4.05
CA PHE A 94 0.54 -13.10 2.66
C PHE A 94 1.87 -13.82 2.45
N GLU A 95 2.81 -13.64 3.35
CA GLU A 95 4.12 -14.31 3.30
C GLU A 95 3.99 -15.83 3.40
N ALA A 96 3.00 -16.34 4.16
CA ALA A 96 2.67 -17.77 4.19
C ALA A 96 2.20 -18.33 2.83
N LEU A 97 1.71 -17.46 1.93
CA LEU A 97 1.37 -17.81 0.53
C LEU A 97 2.55 -17.61 -0.43
N GLY A 98 3.72 -17.18 0.07
CA GLY A 98 4.88 -16.85 -0.76
C GLY A 98 4.83 -15.43 -1.36
N VAL A 99 3.89 -14.59 -0.95
CA VAL A 99 3.72 -13.22 -1.47
C VAL A 99 4.59 -12.26 -0.67
N LYS A 100 5.46 -11.51 -1.34
CA LYS A 100 6.23 -10.43 -0.72
C LYS A 100 5.40 -9.17 -0.62
N VAL A 101 5.00 -8.77 0.58
CA VAL A 101 4.30 -7.51 0.82
C VAL A 101 5.31 -6.38 1.01
N ILE A 102 5.24 -5.36 0.15
CA ILE A 102 6.11 -4.18 0.22
C ILE A 102 5.51 -3.19 1.20
N VAL A 103 5.74 -3.44 2.46
CA VAL A 103 5.31 -2.59 3.58
C VAL A 103 6.33 -2.68 4.72
N SER A 104 6.55 -1.57 5.41
CA SER A 104 7.37 -1.54 6.63
C SER A 104 6.72 -2.34 7.76
N ASN A 105 7.43 -2.55 8.84
CA ASN A 105 6.88 -3.20 10.03
C ASN A 105 5.76 -2.34 10.65
N ASP A 106 4.86 -2.98 11.38
CA ASP A 106 3.68 -2.34 11.97
C ASP A 106 4.03 -1.16 12.90
N ASP A 107 5.08 -1.28 13.72
CA ASP A 107 5.59 -0.21 14.58
C ASP A 107 6.02 1.04 13.79
N VAL A 108 6.73 0.85 12.69
CA VAL A 108 7.17 1.95 11.80
C VAL A 108 5.96 2.61 11.13
N ILE A 109 5.02 1.80 10.61
CA ILE A 109 3.82 2.32 9.97
C ILE A 109 2.96 3.12 10.96
N ASN A 110 2.80 2.65 12.20
CA ASN A 110 2.04 3.35 13.23
C ASN A 110 2.66 4.71 13.58
N ILE A 111 3.99 4.79 13.72
CA ILE A 111 4.69 6.06 13.97
C ILE A 111 4.52 7.01 12.77
N CYS A 112 4.72 6.52 11.54
CA CYS A 112 4.66 7.37 10.34
C CYS A 112 3.24 7.85 10.00
N ASN A 113 2.22 7.11 10.42
CA ASN A 113 0.83 7.46 10.14
C ASN A 113 0.30 8.57 11.07
N ASP A 114 0.85 8.70 12.28
CA ASP A 114 0.57 9.82 13.19
C ASP A 114 1.68 10.87 13.08
N LYS A 115 1.33 12.04 12.52
CA LYS A 115 2.29 13.12 12.26
C LYS A 115 2.96 13.63 13.54
N PHE A 116 2.24 13.66 14.65
CA PHE A 116 2.79 14.12 15.92
C PHE A 116 3.73 13.09 16.54
N GLU A 117 3.37 11.81 16.52
CA GLU A 117 4.26 10.73 16.98
C GLU A 117 5.50 10.60 16.08
N MET A 118 5.36 10.82 14.77
CA MET A 118 6.49 10.86 13.86
C MET A 118 7.46 12.00 14.20
N LEU A 119 6.96 13.21 14.49
CA LEU A 119 7.80 14.33 14.89
C LEU A 119 8.53 14.06 16.20
N LYS A 120 7.86 13.55 17.23
CA LYS A 120 8.50 13.13 18.49
C LYS A 120 9.60 12.08 18.26
N TYR A 121 9.36 11.14 17.37
CA TYR A 121 10.37 10.14 17.03
C TYR A 121 11.60 10.78 16.36
N LEU A 122 11.39 11.71 15.42
CA LEU A 122 12.48 12.44 14.74
C LEU A 122 13.28 13.30 15.71
N GLU A 123 12.63 14.01 16.65
CA GLU A 123 13.30 14.75 17.73
C GLU A 123 14.18 13.84 18.58
N LYS A 124 13.68 12.67 18.96
CA LYS A 124 14.41 11.68 19.78
C LYS A 124 15.71 11.21 19.10
N ILE A 125 15.76 11.19 17.78
CA ILE A 125 16.97 10.83 17.01
C ILE A 125 17.76 12.07 16.55
N ASN A 126 17.49 13.25 17.14
CA ASN A 126 18.16 14.52 16.86
C ASN A 126 18.02 14.99 15.40
N MET A 127 16.91 14.66 14.73
CA MET A 127 16.56 15.24 13.45
C MET A 127 15.90 16.61 13.63
N PRO A 128 16.23 17.61 12.80
CA PRO A 128 15.53 18.89 12.82
C PRO A 128 14.06 18.70 12.43
N VAL A 129 13.15 19.19 13.26
CA VAL A 129 11.70 19.14 13.00
C VAL A 129 11.09 20.53 13.21
N PRO A 130 10.00 20.86 12.52
CA PRO A 130 9.26 22.07 12.79
C PRO A 130 8.59 22.00 14.16
N GLU A 131 8.49 23.13 14.85
CA GLU A 131 7.66 23.23 16.05
C GLU A 131 6.21 22.86 15.70
N THR A 132 5.65 21.96 16.49
CA THR A 132 4.32 21.41 16.22
C THR A 132 3.54 21.26 17.51
N TYR A 133 2.32 21.75 17.51
CA TYR A 133 1.45 21.82 18.68
C TYR A 133 0.14 21.08 18.42
N LEU A 134 -0.37 20.36 19.43
CA LEU A 134 -1.72 19.78 19.42
C LEU A 134 -2.76 20.74 19.99
N ASP A 135 -2.32 21.79 20.66
CA ASP A 135 -3.14 22.79 21.33
C ASP A 135 -2.97 24.12 20.61
N LEU A 136 -4.10 24.76 20.26
CA LEU A 136 -4.08 26.02 19.52
C LEU A 136 -3.49 27.18 20.35
N ASP A 137 -3.79 27.24 21.64
CA ASP A 137 -3.32 28.35 22.48
C ASP A 137 -1.79 28.32 22.59
N LYS A 138 -1.20 27.12 22.71
CA LYS A 138 0.25 26.96 22.71
C LYS A 138 0.90 27.26 21.36
N ALA A 139 0.17 27.14 20.28
CA ALA A 139 0.67 27.46 18.94
C ALA A 139 0.64 28.98 18.65
N LEU A 140 -0.08 29.77 19.47
CA LEU A 140 -0.23 31.22 19.32
C LEU A 140 0.70 32.01 20.27
N GLU A 141 1.36 31.35 21.22
CA GLU A 141 2.40 31.95 22.10
C GLU A 141 3.74 32.06 21.33
#